data_64908309474c79d3913503880ddb5000
#
_entry.id   64908309474c79d3913503880ddb5000
#
_cell.length_a   1.000
_cell.length_b   1.000
_cell.length_c   1.000
_cell.angle_alpha   90.00
_cell.angle_beta   90.00
_cell.angle_gamma   90.00
#
_symmetry.space_group_name_H-M   'P 1'
#
loop_
_entity.id
_entity.type
_entity.pdbx_description
1 polymer ?
#
loop_
_entity_poly.entity_id
_entity_poly.type
_entity_poly.pdbx_seq_one_letter_code
_entity_poly.pdbx_strand_id
1 'polypeptide(L)'
;MGRSHQTRWVVLRGKRWYGYFRQERLDPTTEEPEAKPVCIRLELKTKMTKSEARTALRTEILKRTKQIPEGTVLKDGSVSFGWFVRERYIPLREGDWRPETAKVKKIQIERDLLAKFEEYPLDSLDRFTMQRHLTDLAERMSQDRVKQARSYLMSIFDEAIEQEFLLKDPSRKLKVPKNLRPKDKQVLSWEQIWEALERLGRRDRLILTLDLTEALRPSELFALRWRSFDNRESLTITETVYKGKIRLYGKTDGSLTDVHLPPALAEELLRWKIENPKAGPDSFIFPNTRGGFLDTKNYRNRVLMPLAEKLEVPKVNFQILRRTMATQAQSMGSVKDIQAHLRHAKADTTANEYMQELPESVKTMVGSVYTMIKKGESSKQCFGDLLPNLPKRFL
;
A
#
# COMPACT_ATOMS: atom_id res chain seq x y z
N MET A 1 -27.07 16.20 13.72
CA MET A 1 -26.29 16.45 12.49
C MET A 1 -27.00 17.54 11.69
N GLY A 2 -26.63 18.81 11.92
CA GLY A 2 -27.21 19.95 11.24
C GLY A 2 -26.51 20.15 9.90
N ARG A 3 -27.27 20.10 8.80
CA ARG A 3 -26.80 20.50 7.49
C ARG A 3 -26.50 21.99 7.50
N SER A 4 -25.22 22.38 7.48
CA SER A 4 -24.79 23.73 7.20
C SER A 4 -25.18 24.11 5.78
N HIS A 5 -26.38 24.64 5.60
CA HIS A 5 -26.77 25.30 4.36
C HIS A 5 -26.16 26.70 4.36
N GLN A 6 -24.91 26.85 3.93
CA GLN A 6 -24.38 28.15 3.54
C GLN A 6 -25.15 28.65 2.31
N THR A 7 -26.33 29.21 2.50
CA THR A 7 -27.07 29.91 1.46
C THR A 7 -26.33 31.20 1.12
N ARG A 8 -25.68 31.21 -0.05
CA ARG A 8 -25.04 32.38 -0.63
C ARG A 8 -25.86 32.89 -1.80
N TRP A 9 -26.17 34.18 -1.84
CA TRP A 9 -26.92 34.80 -2.95
C TRP A 9 -26.46 36.23 -3.20
N VAL A 10 -26.68 36.70 -4.40
CA VAL A 10 -26.46 38.09 -4.78
C VAL A 10 -27.77 38.78 -5.11
N VAL A 11 -27.93 40.00 -4.65
CA VAL A 11 -29.10 40.83 -4.86
C VAL A 11 -28.66 42.20 -5.41
N LEU A 12 -29.42 42.68 -6.40
CA LEU A 12 -29.26 44.04 -6.89
C LEU A 12 -30.14 44.97 -6.03
N ARG A 13 -29.49 45.94 -5.33
CA ARG A 13 -30.20 47.01 -4.63
C ARG A 13 -29.81 48.33 -5.24
N GLY A 14 -30.80 49.01 -5.85
CA GLY A 14 -30.54 50.21 -6.64
C GLY A 14 -29.63 49.89 -7.84
N LYS A 15 -28.52 50.61 -7.93
CA LYS A 15 -27.51 50.44 -9.01
C LYS A 15 -26.36 49.54 -8.65
N ARG A 16 -26.39 48.81 -7.52
CA ARG A 16 -25.25 48.08 -6.99
C ARG A 16 -25.59 46.66 -6.55
N TRP A 17 -24.68 45.73 -6.78
CA TRP A 17 -24.76 44.35 -6.29
C TRP A 17 -24.38 44.25 -4.83
N TYR A 18 -25.04 43.38 -4.08
CA TYR A 18 -24.78 42.99 -2.72
C TYR A 18 -24.75 41.48 -2.64
N GLY A 19 -23.70 40.93 -1.98
CA GLY A 19 -23.56 39.53 -1.70
C GLY A 19 -23.92 39.20 -0.26
N TYR A 20 -24.63 38.10 -0.05
CA TYR A 20 -25.03 37.61 1.27
C TYR A 20 -24.54 36.20 1.46
N PHE A 21 -24.00 35.93 2.67
CA PHE A 21 -23.66 34.58 3.11
C PHE A 21 -23.75 34.52 4.66
N ARG A 22 -23.72 33.30 5.23
CA ARG A 22 -23.64 33.12 6.67
C ARG A 22 -22.19 32.79 7.05
N GLN A 23 -21.70 33.45 8.09
CA GLN A 23 -20.38 33.16 8.65
C GLN A 23 -20.57 32.72 10.11
N GLU A 24 -20.00 31.53 10.44
CA GLU A 24 -19.94 31.06 11.81
C GLU A 24 -18.96 31.93 12.60
N ARG A 25 -19.39 32.45 13.72
CA ARG A 25 -18.56 33.15 14.70
C ARG A 25 -18.89 32.60 16.08
N LEU A 26 -17.90 32.45 16.93
CA LEU A 26 -18.13 32.12 18.32
C LEU A 26 -18.87 33.30 18.99
N ASP A 27 -19.96 33.04 19.64
CA ASP A 27 -20.63 34.02 20.48
C ASP A 27 -19.71 34.33 21.68
N PRO A 28 -19.34 35.62 21.91
CA PRO A 28 -18.42 35.96 22.97
C PRO A 28 -18.97 35.71 24.39
N THR A 29 -20.27 35.39 24.53
CA THR A 29 -20.92 35.16 25.80
C THR A 29 -21.15 33.67 26.08
N THR A 30 -21.43 32.86 25.07
CA THR A 30 -21.78 31.42 25.21
C THR A 30 -20.69 30.49 24.69
N GLU A 31 -19.68 31.02 23.99
CA GLU A 31 -18.64 30.24 23.27
C GLU A 31 -19.19 29.24 22.26
N GLU A 32 -20.48 29.28 21.94
CA GLU A 32 -21.11 28.42 20.94
C GLU A 32 -21.01 29.04 19.54
N PRO A 33 -20.85 28.20 18.48
CA PRO A 33 -20.78 28.69 17.10
C PRO A 33 -22.17 29.20 16.64
N GLU A 34 -22.29 30.49 16.40
CA GLU A 34 -23.49 31.11 15.86
C GLU A 34 -23.29 31.54 14.41
N ALA A 35 -24.20 31.15 13.50
CA ALA A 35 -24.15 31.51 12.09
C ALA A 35 -24.79 32.87 11.83
N LYS A 36 -24.00 33.94 11.83
CA LYS A 36 -24.46 35.30 11.55
C LYS A 36 -24.47 35.63 10.07
N PRO A 37 -25.55 36.30 9.56
CA PRO A 37 -25.60 36.76 8.18
C PRO A 37 -24.61 37.89 7.94
N VAL A 38 -23.80 37.75 6.89
CA VAL A 38 -22.84 38.78 6.46
C VAL A 38 -23.32 39.32 5.11
N CYS A 39 -23.32 40.66 4.98
CA CYS A 39 -23.61 41.38 3.76
C CYS A 39 -22.34 42.07 3.25
N ILE A 40 -21.99 41.80 1.99
CA ILE A 40 -20.84 42.42 1.33
C ILE A 40 -21.35 43.32 0.20
N ARG A 41 -20.84 44.57 0.18
CA ARG A 41 -21.08 45.50 -0.90
C ARG A 41 -20.15 45.17 -2.08
N LEU A 42 -20.73 44.85 -3.24
CA LEU A 42 -20.02 44.57 -4.47
C LEU A 42 -20.03 45.78 -5.42
N GLU A 43 -19.67 45.59 -6.69
CA GLU A 43 -19.59 46.66 -7.70
C GLU A 43 -20.95 47.09 -8.26
N LEU A 44 -20.92 48.17 -9.07
CA LEU A 44 -22.11 48.69 -9.77
C LEU A 44 -22.57 47.72 -10.85
N LYS A 45 -23.90 47.70 -11.14
CA LYS A 45 -24.49 46.91 -12.23
C LYS A 45 -23.88 47.24 -13.61
N THR A 46 -23.47 48.47 -13.80
CA THR A 46 -22.81 48.93 -15.05
C THR A 46 -21.41 48.38 -15.25
N LYS A 47 -20.73 47.96 -14.16
CA LYS A 47 -19.37 47.45 -14.16
C LYS A 47 -19.28 45.94 -13.94
N MET A 48 -20.40 45.31 -13.56
CA MET A 48 -20.40 43.90 -13.14
C MET A 48 -21.76 43.24 -13.45
N THR A 49 -21.72 42.13 -14.13
CA THR A 49 -22.89 41.28 -14.36
C THR A 49 -23.28 40.49 -13.11
N LYS A 50 -24.47 39.86 -13.14
CA LYS A 50 -24.87 38.98 -12.01
C LYS A 50 -23.96 37.76 -11.84
N SER A 51 -23.36 37.27 -12.91
CA SER A 51 -22.41 36.17 -12.88
C SER A 51 -21.12 36.59 -12.19
N GLU A 52 -20.56 37.73 -12.60
CA GLU A 52 -19.35 38.31 -11.99
C GLU A 52 -19.56 38.67 -10.51
N ALA A 53 -20.78 39.16 -10.15
CA ALA A 53 -21.13 39.41 -8.76
C ALA A 53 -21.16 38.13 -7.90
N ARG A 54 -21.61 37.00 -8.46
CA ARG A 54 -21.54 35.70 -7.80
C ARG A 54 -20.09 35.24 -7.61
N THR A 55 -19.25 35.43 -8.63
CA THR A 55 -17.82 35.12 -8.58
C THR A 55 -17.11 35.99 -7.52
N ALA A 56 -17.36 37.31 -7.52
CA ALA A 56 -16.79 38.22 -6.52
C ALA A 56 -17.22 37.86 -5.09
N LEU A 57 -18.49 37.50 -4.89
CA LEU A 57 -18.97 37.03 -3.59
C LEU A 57 -18.25 35.73 -3.17
N ARG A 58 -18.08 34.79 -4.09
CA ARG A 58 -17.35 33.54 -3.82
C ARG A 58 -15.90 33.81 -3.40
N THR A 59 -15.22 34.68 -4.12
CA THR A 59 -13.85 35.11 -3.80
C THR A 59 -13.76 35.69 -2.37
N GLU A 60 -14.71 36.58 -2.00
CA GLU A 60 -14.73 37.16 -0.67
C GLU A 60 -15.05 36.16 0.43
N ILE A 61 -15.94 35.19 0.19
CA ILE A 61 -16.22 34.09 1.11
C ILE A 61 -14.94 33.27 1.35
N LEU A 62 -14.27 32.85 0.27
CA LEU A 62 -13.03 32.07 0.38
C LEU A 62 -11.95 32.81 1.16
N LYS A 63 -11.73 34.09 0.89
CA LYS A 63 -10.77 34.92 1.63
C LYS A 63 -11.09 34.97 3.13
N ARG A 64 -12.36 35.18 3.49
CA ARG A 64 -12.80 35.40 4.89
C ARG A 64 -12.94 34.09 5.68
N THR A 65 -13.46 33.04 5.06
CA THR A 65 -13.75 31.78 5.76
C THR A 65 -12.58 30.81 5.72
N LYS A 66 -11.78 30.80 4.66
CA LYS A 66 -10.68 29.85 4.48
C LYS A 66 -9.29 30.47 4.67
N GLN A 67 -9.19 31.74 5.02
CA GLN A 67 -7.92 32.46 5.21
C GLN A 67 -6.95 32.30 4.04
N ILE A 68 -7.48 32.36 2.81
CA ILE A 68 -6.69 32.19 1.57
C ILE A 68 -5.91 33.50 1.33
N PRO A 69 -4.60 33.45 1.06
CA PRO A 69 -3.78 34.62 0.75
C PRO A 69 -4.31 35.40 -0.45
N GLU A 70 -4.06 36.70 -0.44
CA GLU A 70 -4.43 37.56 -1.54
C GLU A 70 -3.69 37.18 -2.83
N GLY A 71 -4.36 37.17 -3.97
CA GLY A 71 -3.78 36.72 -5.25
C GLY A 71 -3.89 35.24 -5.56
N THR A 72 -4.25 34.38 -4.58
CA THR A 72 -4.39 32.93 -4.77
C THR A 72 -5.67 32.51 -5.49
N VAL A 73 -6.70 33.34 -5.37
CA VAL A 73 -8.02 33.04 -5.99
C VAL A 73 -7.97 33.38 -7.46
N LEU A 74 -8.33 32.42 -8.29
CA LEU A 74 -8.40 32.56 -9.73
C LEU A 74 -9.52 33.51 -10.16
N LYS A 75 -9.49 33.94 -11.45
CA LYS A 75 -10.50 34.89 -12.00
C LYS A 75 -11.93 34.42 -11.88
N ASP A 76 -12.18 33.12 -11.86
CA ASP A 76 -13.49 32.50 -11.66
C ASP A 76 -13.93 32.38 -10.18
N GLY A 77 -13.11 32.87 -9.24
CA GLY A 77 -13.39 32.81 -7.81
C GLY A 77 -13.11 31.45 -7.17
N SER A 78 -12.37 30.57 -7.84
CA SER A 78 -11.91 29.29 -7.31
C SER A 78 -10.42 29.35 -6.91
N VAL A 79 -9.90 28.27 -6.33
CA VAL A 79 -8.47 28.07 -6.12
C VAL A 79 -7.96 27.04 -7.12
N SER A 80 -6.66 27.08 -7.47
CA SER A 80 -6.08 26.05 -8.32
C SER A 80 -5.96 24.72 -7.60
N PHE A 81 -6.01 23.63 -8.35
CA PHE A 81 -5.76 22.28 -7.83
C PHE A 81 -4.37 22.20 -7.18
N GLY A 82 -3.35 22.78 -7.82
CA GLY A 82 -1.99 22.81 -7.29
C GLY A 82 -1.88 23.50 -5.94
N TRP A 83 -2.51 24.68 -5.80
CA TRP A 83 -2.52 25.38 -4.53
C TRP A 83 -3.20 24.55 -3.44
N PHE A 84 -4.39 23.98 -3.71
CA PHE A 84 -5.09 23.13 -2.74
C PHE A 84 -4.25 21.94 -2.30
N VAL A 85 -3.59 21.27 -3.24
CA VAL A 85 -2.74 20.11 -2.93
C VAL A 85 -1.54 20.50 -2.06
N ARG A 86 -0.85 21.61 -2.39
CA ARG A 86 0.37 22.02 -1.67
C ARG A 86 0.09 22.65 -0.30
N GLU A 87 -0.93 23.48 -0.22
CA GLU A 87 -1.20 24.32 0.96
C GLU A 87 -2.21 23.70 1.92
N ARG A 88 -3.00 22.73 1.46
CA ARG A 88 -4.07 22.14 2.27
C ARG A 88 -3.92 20.63 2.44
N TYR A 89 -3.90 19.89 1.33
CA TYR A 89 -3.91 18.44 1.34
C TYR A 89 -2.61 17.84 1.90
N ILE A 90 -1.46 18.23 1.35
CA ILE A 90 -0.16 17.66 1.78
C ILE A 90 0.16 17.98 3.24
N PRO A 91 0.06 19.26 3.72
CA PRO A 91 0.36 19.57 5.11
C PRO A 91 -0.51 18.80 6.10
N LEU A 92 -1.81 18.65 5.80
CA LEU A 92 -2.72 17.90 6.66
C LEU A 92 -2.36 16.41 6.71
N ARG A 93 -2.08 15.81 5.54
CA ARG A 93 -1.83 14.36 5.43
C ARG A 93 -0.40 13.95 5.75
N GLU A 94 0.54 14.88 5.75
CA GLU A 94 1.96 14.55 5.99
C GLU A 94 2.18 13.97 7.39
N GLY A 95 1.44 14.44 8.40
CA GLY A 95 1.49 13.91 9.75
C GLY A 95 1.07 12.44 9.89
N ASP A 96 0.17 11.99 9.01
CA ASP A 96 -0.30 10.59 8.97
C ASP A 96 0.71 9.65 8.31
N TRP A 97 1.70 10.18 7.62
CA TRP A 97 2.63 9.37 6.82
C TRP A 97 3.98 9.22 7.52
N ARG A 98 4.51 8.02 7.49
CA ARG A 98 5.93 7.83 7.85
C ARG A 98 6.80 8.70 6.92
N PRO A 99 7.89 9.32 7.41
CA PRO A 99 8.69 10.31 6.66
C PRO A 99 9.09 9.87 5.25
N GLU A 100 9.49 8.61 5.09
CA GLU A 100 9.88 8.08 3.77
C GLU A 100 8.68 7.84 2.85
N THR A 101 7.52 7.51 3.41
CA THR A 101 6.27 7.38 2.66
C THR A 101 5.81 8.76 2.20
N ALA A 102 5.92 9.78 3.03
CA ALA A 102 5.61 11.17 2.69
C ALA A 102 6.43 11.64 1.48
N LYS A 103 7.76 11.43 1.51
CA LYS A 103 8.64 11.78 0.37
C LYS A 103 8.20 11.11 -0.94
N VAL A 104 7.93 9.81 -0.90
CA VAL A 104 7.51 9.07 -2.09
C VAL A 104 6.16 9.55 -2.59
N LYS A 105 5.18 9.75 -1.71
CA LYS A 105 3.84 10.23 -2.08
C LYS A 105 3.89 11.63 -2.68
N LYS A 106 4.66 12.56 -2.08
CA LYS A 106 4.85 13.92 -2.62
C LYS A 106 5.40 13.89 -4.05
N ILE A 107 6.49 13.14 -4.28
CA ILE A 107 7.08 12.99 -5.63
C ILE A 107 6.07 12.38 -6.62
N GLN A 108 5.26 11.44 -6.18
CA GLN A 108 4.26 10.81 -7.02
C GLN A 108 3.12 11.75 -7.39
N ILE A 109 2.59 12.48 -6.41
CA ILE A 109 1.54 13.50 -6.62
C ILE A 109 2.05 14.59 -7.55
N GLU A 110 3.26 15.08 -7.33
CA GLU A 110 3.92 16.09 -8.16
C GLU A 110 3.99 15.65 -9.62
N ARG A 111 4.59 14.48 -9.85
CA ARG A 111 4.84 13.97 -11.20
C ARG A 111 3.57 13.51 -11.91
N ASP A 112 2.66 12.86 -11.20
CA ASP A 112 1.53 12.16 -11.84
C ASP A 112 0.26 13.03 -11.89
N LEU A 113 0.13 14.02 -11.02
CA LEU A 113 -1.06 14.86 -10.93
C LEU A 113 -0.77 16.35 -11.14
N LEU A 114 0.17 16.93 -10.39
CA LEU A 114 0.46 18.36 -10.48
C LEU A 114 1.05 18.75 -11.83
N ALA A 115 1.93 17.94 -12.40
CA ALA A 115 2.45 18.15 -13.76
C ALA A 115 1.35 18.34 -14.82
N LYS A 116 0.10 17.88 -14.55
CA LYS A 116 -1.03 18.03 -15.47
C LYS A 116 -2.07 19.03 -15.00
N PHE A 117 -2.37 19.05 -13.71
CA PHE A 117 -3.55 19.73 -13.17
C PHE A 117 -3.24 20.96 -12.31
N GLU A 118 -1.98 21.35 -12.17
CA GLU A 118 -1.55 22.42 -11.25
C GLU A 118 -2.39 23.69 -11.40
N GLU A 119 -2.52 24.20 -12.63
CA GLU A 119 -3.19 25.45 -12.94
C GLU A 119 -4.72 25.31 -13.11
N TYR A 120 -5.24 24.08 -13.08
CA TYR A 120 -6.69 23.90 -13.24
C TYR A 120 -7.44 24.45 -12.02
N PRO A 121 -8.55 25.19 -12.22
CA PRO A 121 -9.46 25.50 -11.12
C PRO A 121 -9.94 24.19 -10.47
N LEU A 122 -9.88 24.10 -9.15
CA LEU A 122 -10.22 22.88 -8.40
C LEU A 122 -11.63 22.37 -8.71
N ASP A 123 -12.58 23.27 -8.90
CA ASP A 123 -13.98 22.97 -9.19
C ASP A 123 -14.29 22.73 -10.68
N SER A 124 -13.34 23.02 -11.56
CA SER A 124 -13.48 22.74 -12.99
C SER A 124 -12.97 21.34 -13.38
N LEU A 125 -12.25 20.66 -12.48
CA LEU A 125 -11.76 19.30 -12.70
C LEU A 125 -12.94 18.31 -12.62
N ASP A 126 -13.46 17.97 -13.77
CA ASP A 126 -14.53 17.01 -13.90
C ASP A 126 -14.01 15.56 -14.01
N ARG A 127 -14.94 14.61 -13.88
CA ARG A 127 -14.63 13.18 -14.00
C ARG A 127 -14.03 12.81 -15.35
N PHE A 128 -14.49 13.42 -16.44
CA PHE A 128 -14.01 13.07 -17.78
C PHE A 128 -12.55 13.44 -17.96
N THR A 129 -12.16 14.64 -17.57
CA THR A 129 -10.78 15.15 -17.63
C THR A 129 -9.83 14.27 -16.80
N MET A 130 -10.22 13.94 -15.57
CA MET A 130 -9.40 13.05 -14.70
C MET A 130 -9.33 11.62 -15.24
N GLN A 131 -10.44 11.07 -15.74
CA GLN A 131 -10.45 9.72 -16.31
C GLN A 131 -9.58 9.62 -17.56
N ARG A 132 -9.61 10.63 -18.43
CA ARG A 132 -8.74 10.71 -19.61
C ARG A 132 -7.28 10.71 -19.18
N HIS A 133 -6.92 11.51 -18.20
CA HIS A 133 -5.53 11.53 -17.67
C HIS A 133 -5.10 10.16 -17.10
N LEU A 134 -5.98 9.43 -16.38
CA LEU A 134 -5.66 8.07 -15.93
C LEU A 134 -5.48 7.11 -17.10
N THR A 135 -6.20 7.30 -18.20
CA THR A 135 -6.04 6.50 -19.43
C THR A 135 -4.69 6.82 -20.11
N ASP A 136 -4.33 8.09 -20.21
CA ASP A 136 -3.03 8.53 -20.76
C ASP A 136 -1.85 8.03 -19.90
N LEU A 137 -2.02 7.97 -18.56
CA LEU A 137 -1.03 7.37 -17.67
C LEU A 137 -0.90 5.85 -17.88
N ALA A 138 -2.00 5.18 -18.21
CA ALA A 138 -2.04 3.74 -18.40
C ALA A 138 -1.24 3.29 -19.65
N GLU A 139 -1.05 4.15 -20.64
CA GLU A 139 -0.24 3.85 -21.83
C GLU A 139 1.26 3.70 -21.52
N ARG A 140 1.73 4.36 -20.46
CA ARG A 140 3.17 4.47 -20.12
C ARG A 140 3.53 3.98 -18.72
N MET A 141 2.55 3.63 -17.90
CA MET A 141 2.78 3.24 -16.51
C MET A 141 2.15 1.89 -16.20
N SER A 142 2.67 1.24 -15.15
CA SER A 142 2.09 -0.01 -14.65
C SER A 142 0.72 0.21 -14.00
N GLN A 143 -0.10 -0.84 -13.96
CA GLN A 143 -1.41 -0.83 -13.31
C GLN A 143 -1.37 -0.29 -11.88
N ASP A 144 -0.35 -0.67 -11.09
CA ASP A 144 -0.23 -0.23 -9.70
C ASP A 144 0.02 1.28 -9.59
N ARG A 145 0.77 1.86 -10.56
CA ARG A 145 0.99 3.31 -10.62
C ARG A 145 -0.31 4.06 -10.94
N VAL A 146 -1.10 3.56 -11.88
CA VAL A 146 -2.40 4.16 -12.23
C VAL A 146 -3.40 4.01 -11.08
N LYS A 147 -3.43 2.84 -10.39
CA LYS A 147 -4.21 2.66 -9.15
C LYS A 147 -3.82 3.69 -8.09
N GLN A 148 -2.51 3.95 -7.95
CA GLN A 148 -1.98 4.91 -6.99
C GLN A 148 -2.40 6.35 -7.33
N ALA A 149 -2.25 6.77 -8.59
CA ALA A 149 -2.68 8.10 -9.06
C ALA A 149 -4.19 8.30 -8.86
N ARG A 150 -5.01 7.29 -9.19
CA ARG A 150 -6.44 7.30 -8.89
C ARG A 150 -6.72 7.46 -7.39
N SER A 151 -6.01 6.73 -6.54
CA SER A 151 -6.18 6.81 -5.08
C SER A 151 -5.85 8.20 -4.54
N TYR A 152 -4.82 8.86 -5.09
CA TYR A 152 -4.50 10.23 -4.72
C TYR A 152 -5.58 11.22 -5.16
N LEU A 153 -6.07 11.13 -6.40
CA LEU A 153 -7.19 11.99 -6.85
C LEU A 153 -8.39 11.84 -5.91
N MET A 154 -8.80 10.61 -5.61
CA MET A 154 -9.93 10.38 -4.71
C MET A 154 -9.68 10.98 -3.31
N SER A 155 -8.50 10.79 -2.74
CA SER A 155 -8.18 11.32 -1.41
C SER A 155 -8.09 12.87 -1.39
N ILE A 156 -7.57 13.48 -2.47
CA ILE A 156 -7.49 14.94 -2.59
C ILE A 156 -8.90 15.56 -2.71
N PHE A 157 -9.77 14.96 -3.52
CA PHE A 157 -11.13 15.47 -3.69
C PHE A 157 -12.03 15.20 -2.48
N ASP A 158 -11.83 14.08 -1.78
CA ASP A 158 -12.48 13.79 -0.50
C ASP A 158 -12.13 14.89 0.53
N GLU A 159 -10.85 15.21 0.66
CA GLU A 159 -10.38 16.29 1.51
C GLU A 159 -10.91 17.67 1.08
N ALA A 160 -11.05 17.90 -0.22
CA ALA A 160 -11.62 19.17 -0.73
C ALA A 160 -13.12 19.31 -0.38
N ILE A 161 -13.84 18.20 -0.28
CA ILE A 161 -15.22 18.17 0.22
C ILE A 161 -15.26 18.43 1.72
N GLU A 162 -14.44 17.71 2.51
CA GLU A 162 -14.39 17.86 3.97
C GLU A 162 -14.01 19.29 4.38
N GLN A 163 -13.11 19.92 3.65
CA GLN A 163 -12.76 21.33 3.84
C GLN A 163 -13.72 22.31 3.14
N GLU A 164 -14.84 21.87 2.59
CA GLU A 164 -15.88 22.66 1.94
C GLU A 164 -15.41 23.52 0.74
N PHE A 165 -14.31 23.15 0.06
CA PHE A 165 -13.93 23.78 -1.20
C PHE A 165 -14.83 23.35 -2.34
N LEU A 166 -15.38 22.13 -2.25
CA LEU A 166 -16.31 21.56 -3.23
C LEU A 166 -17.58 21.05 -2.56
N LEU A 167 -18.69 21.01 -3.32
CA LEU A 167 -19.96 20.46 -2.85
C LEU A 167 -20.17 19.01 -3.26
N LYS A 168 -19.47 18.56 -4.31
CA LYS A 168 -19.61 17.20 -4.88
C LYS A 168 -18.24 16.69 -5.27
N ASP A 169 -18.02 15.40 -5.01
CA ASP A 169 -16.79 14.71 -5.38
C ASP A 169 -16.86 14.27 -6.86
N PRO A 170 -16.04 14.86 -7.75
CA PRO A 170 -15.98 14.46 -9.16
C PRO A 170 -15.17 13.18 -9.36
N SER A 171 -14.38 12.76 -8.38
CA SER A 171 -13.45 11.63 -8.48
C SER A 171 -14.08 10.27 -8.13
N ARG A 172 -15.23 10.26 -7.46
CA ARG A 172 -15.87 9.07 -6.85
C ARG A 172 -16.05 7.88 -7.81
N LYS A 173 -16.26 8.14 -9.11
CA LYS A 173 -16.49 7.09 -10.11
C LYS A 173 -15.31 6.88 -11.06
N LEU A 174 -14.12 7.34 -10.73
CA LEU A 174 -12.91 7.08 -11.50
C LEU A 174 -12.59 5.58 -11.50
N LYS A 175 -12.13 5.08 -12.64
CA LYS A 175 -11.77 3.66 -12.83
C LYS A 175 -10.34 3.52 -13.33
N VAL A 176 -9.68 2.44 -12.93
CA VAL A 176 -8.44 2.04 -13.55
C VAL A 176 -8.76 1.38 -14.89
N PRO A 177 -8.09 1.76 -15.99
CA PRO A 177 -8.29 1.12 -17.30
C PRO A 177 -8.06 -0.40 -17.22
N LYS A 178 -8.93 -1.19 -17.87
CA LYS A 178 -8.89 -2.65 -17.80
C LYS A 178 -7.82 -3.30 -18.68
N ASN A 179 -7.33 -2.58 -19.68
CA ASN A 179 -6.32 -3.05 -20.64
C ASN A 179 -4.90 -3.19 -20.06
N LEU A 180 -4.69 -2.77 -18.82
CA LEU A 180 -3.42 -2.92 -18.13
C LEU A 180 -3.26 -4.37 -17.63
N ARG A 181 -2.32 -5.08 -18.21
CA ARG A 181 -1.96 -6.42 -17.73
C ARG A 181 -1.23 -6.30 -16.38
N PRO A 182 -1.61 -7.10 -15.38
CA PRO A 182 -0.79 -7.25 -14.19
C PRO A 182 0.59 -7.76 -14.59
N LYS A 183 1.64 -7.33 -13.91
CA LYS A 183 2.97 -7.94 -14.12
C LYS A 183 2.95 -9.37 -13.65
N ASP A 184 3.52 -10.27 -14.46
CA ASP A 184 3.75 -11.64 -14.05
C ASP A 184 4.59 -11.65 -12.76
N LYS A 185 4.09 -12.36 -11.77
CA LYS A 185 4.72 -12.48 -10.46
C LYS A 185 5.66 -13.68 -10.51
N GLN A 186 6.92 -13.43 -10.87
CA GLN A 186 7.95 -14.46 -10.96
C GLN A 186 8.14 -15.21 -9.63
N VAL A 187 8.29 -16.52 -9.72
CA VAL A 187 8.73 -17.44 -8.68
C VAL A 187 9.85 -18.33 -9.25
N LEU A 188 10.66 -18.92 -8.40
CA LEU A 188 11.69 -19.88 -8.78
C LEU A 188 11.16 -21.31 -8.64
N SER A 189 11.57 -22.22 -9.54
CA SER A 189 11.37 -23.64 -9.37
C SER A 189 12.33 -24.23 -8.33
N TRP A 190 12.10 -25.48 -7.90
CA TRP A 190 13.03 -26.15 -6.99
C TRP A 190 14.42 -26.33 -7.60
N GLU A 191 14.49 -26.65 -8.89
CA GLU A 191 15.74 -26.81 -9.64
C GLU A 191 16.52 -25.49 -9.64
N GLN A 192 15.85 -24.36 -9.88
CA GLN A 192 16.47 -23.03 -9.84
C GLN A 192 16.92 -22.65 -8.43
N ILE A 193 16.21 -23.07 -7.40
CA ILE A 193 16.64 -22.86 -6.00
C ILE A 193 17.91 -23.66 -5.72
N TRP A 194 17.94 -24.94 -6.06
CA TRP A 194 19.12 -25.79 -5.84
C TRP A 194 20.33 -25.25 -6.59
N GLU A 195 20.18 -24.94 -7.85
CA GLU A 195 21.24 -24.34 -8.67
C GLU A 195 21.73 -23.00 -8.07
N ALA A 196 20.80 -22.15 -7.58
CA ALA A 196 21.16 -20.90 -6.92
C ALA A 196 22.05 -21.15 -5.69
N LEU A 197 21.71 -22.13 -4.85
CA LEU A 197 22.45 -22.48 -3.65
C LEU A 197 23.84 -23.04 -3.98
N GLU A 198 23.98 -23.85 -5.03
CA GLU A 198 25.28 -24.40 -5.47
C GLU A 198 26.22 -23.32 -6.00
N ARG A 199 25.68 -22.32 -6.70
CA ARG A 199 26.49 -21.23 -7.30
C ARG A 199 26.96 -20.16 -6.31
N LEU A 200 26.44 -20.17 -5.08
CA LEU A 200 26.75 -19.19 -4.05
C LEU A 200 27.86 -19.66 -3.09
N GLY A 201 28.74 -18.74 -2.71
CA GLY A 201 29.67 -18.95 -1.62
C GLY A 201 28.93 -19.11 -0.28
N ARG A 202 29.61 -19.67 0.73
CA ARG A 202 29.02 -20.11 1.99
C ARG A 202 28.13 -19.07 2.69
N ARG A 203 28.60 -17.83 2.86
CA ARG A 203 27.84 -16.76 3.47
C ARG A 203 26.53 -16.48 2.72
N ASP A 204 26.64 -16.31 1.41
CA ASP A 204 25.50 -15.91 0.58
C ASP A 204 24.52 -17.07 0.37
N ARG A 205 25.01 -18.31 0.39
CA ARG A 205 24.19 -19.52 0.47
C ARG A 205 23.37 -19.57 1.76
N LEU A 206 23.99 -19.33 2.89
CA LEU A 206 23.31 -19.32 4.20
C LEU A 206 22.28 -18.17 4.28
N ILE A 207 22.59 -16.98 3.75
CA ILE A 207 21.65 -15.86 3.61
C ILE A 207 20.43 -16.29 2.78
N LEU A 208 20.65 -16.93 1.63
CA LEU A 208 19.58 -17.35 0.74
C LEU A 208 18.73 -18.46 1.36
N THR A 209 19.37 -19.45 2.01
CA THR A 209 18.67 -20.52 2.73
C THR A 209 17.80 -19.96 3.84
N LEU A 210 18.33 -19.08 4.67
CA LEU A 210 17.58 -18.45 5.77
C LEU A 210 16.41 -17.61 5.26
N ASP A 211 16.61 -16.86 4.16
CA ASP A 211 15.54 -16.05 3.56
C ASP A 211 14.44 -16.91 2.95
N LEU A 212 14.78 -17.98 2.24
CA LEU A 212 13.84 -18.93 1.66
C LEU A 212 13.09 -19.72 2.74
N THR A 213 13.75 -20.11 3.84
CA THR A 213 13.14 -20.89 4.92
C THR A 213 12.25 -20.01 5.79
N GLU A 214 12.75 -18.87 6.28
CA GLU A 214 12.08 -18.05 7.29
C GLU A 214 11.31 -16.88 6.66
N ALA A 215 11.41 -16.71 5.37
CA ALA A 215 10.78 -15.63 4.63
C ALA A 215 10.94 -14.26 5.30
N LEU A 216 12.16 -13.95 5.77
CA LEU A 216 12.49 -12.69 6.42
C LEU A 216 12.39 -11.53 5.43
N ARG A 217 12.04 -10.35 5.91
CA ARG A 217 12.24 -9.16 5.08
C ARG A 217 13.72 -8.81 5.06
N PRO A 218 14.29 -8.33 3.94
CA PRO A 218 15.72 -8.01 3.87
C PRO A 218 16.18 -7.02 4.96
N SER A 219 15.27 -6.15 5.40
CA SER A 219 15.55 -5.23 6.52
C SER A 219 15.65 -5.93 7.88
N GLU A 220 14.98 -7.05 8.05
CA GLU A 220 15.04 -7.92 9.24
C GLU A 220 16.29 -8.80 9.16
N LEU A 221 16.47 -9.50 8.04
CA LEU A 221 17.58 -10.41 7.79
C LEU A 221 18.96 -9.75 8.01
N PHE A 222 19.16 -8.56 7.44
CA PHE A 222 20.44 -7.85 7.57
C PHE A 222 20.62 -7.08 8.87
N ALA A 223 19.61 -7.05 9.72
CA ALA A 223 19.70 -6.53 11.08
C ALA A 223 20.02 -7.60 12.13
N LEU A 224 19.95 -8.89 11.78
CA LEU A 224 20.18 -9.99 12.72
C LEU A 224 21.57 -9.90 13.33
N ARG A 225 21.63 -9.95 14.68
CA ARG A 225 22.86 -10.03 15.47
C ARG A 225 22.96 -11.37 16.17
N TRP A 226 24.15 -11.73 16.60
CA TRP A 226 24.35 -12.99 17.34
C TRP A 226 23.53 -13.07 18.62
N ARG A 227 23.25 -11.96 19.29
CA ARG A 227 22.33 -11.92 20.43
C ARG A 227 20.87 -12.25 20.08
N SER A 228 20.52 -12.14 18.80
CA SER A 228 19.18 -12.50 18.30
C SER A 228 18.99 -14.01 18.17
N PHE A 229 20.06 -14.79 18.18
CA PHE A 229 20.03 -16.24 18.06
C PHE A 229 20.27 -16.90 19.41
N ASP A 230 19.36 -17.73 19.87
CA ASP A 230 19.45 -18.46 21.14
C ASP A 230 20.46 -19.58 21.15
N ASN A 231 21.18 -19.81 20.04
CA ASN A 231 22.11 -20.92 19.76
C ASN A 231 21.44 -22.31 19.77
N ARG A 232 20.13 -22.35 19.60
CA ARG A 232 19.33 -23.59 19.48
C ARG A 232 18.46 -23.51 18.22
N GLU A 233 17.23 -23.07 18.34
CA GLU A 233 16.23 -23.12 17.26
C GLU A 233 15.43 -21.83 17.12
N SER A 234 15.85 -20.73 17.77
CA SER A 234 15.08 -19.48 17.75
C SER A 234 15.92 -18.28 17.35
N LEU A 235 15.35 -17.46 16.47
CA LEU A 235 15.84 -16.15 16.12
C LEU A 235 14.81 -15.09 16.52
N THR A 236 15.20 -14.16 17.39
CA THR A 236 14.37 -13.02 17.80
C THR A 236 14.65 -11.81 16.90
N ILE A 237 13.67 -11.34 16.17
CA ILE A 237 13.77 -10.12 15.35
C ILE A 237 13.48 -8.92 16.25
N THR A 238 14.51 -8.16 16.63
CA THR A 238 14.39 -7.00 17.53
C THR A 238 14.60 -5.66 16.84
N GLU A 239 15.25 -5.68 15.68
CA GLU A 239 15.61 -4.46 14.96
C GLU A 239 15.54 -4.67 13.44
N THR A 240 15.52 -3.58 12.69
CA THR A 240 15.53 -3.59 11.23
C THR A 240 16.53 -2.59 10.67
N VAL A 241 17.10 -2.87 9.50
CA VAL A 241 17.96 -1.94 8.76
C VAL A 241 17.21 -1.33 7.61
N TYR A 242 17.17 -0.01 7.54
CA TYR A 242 16.52 0.69 6.44
C TYR A 242 17.28 1.97 6.06
N LYS A 243 17.64 2.10 4.78
CA LYS A 243 18.39 3.25 4.23
C LYS A 243 19.60 3.64 5.08
N GLY A 244 20.41 2.67 5.47
CA GLY A 244 21.63 2.90 6.22
C GLY A 244 21.46 3.21 7.71
N LYS A 245 20.25 3.02 8.27
CA LYS A 245 19.95 3.25 9.69
C LYS A 245 19.31 2.02 10.31
N ILE A 246 19.71 1.72 11.55
CA ILE A 246 19.05 0.72 12.39
C ILE A 246 17.80 1.35 13.01
N ARG A 247 16.72 0.59 13.08
CA ARG A 247 15.44 0.96 13.66
C ARG A 247 14.98 -0.14 14.62
N LEU A 248 14.49 0.26 15.78
CA LEU A 248 13.91 -0.65 16.79
C LEU A 248 12.41 -0.94 16.51
N TYR A 249 11.97 -0.78 15.28
CA TYR A 249 10.63 -1.08 14.83
C TYR A 249 10.61 -1.67 13.41
N GLY A 250 9.61 -2.49 13.14
CA GLY A 250 9.40 -3.12 11.84
C GLY A 250 8.47 -2.34 10.92
N LYS A 251 8.15 -2.93 9.77
CA LYS A 251 7.17 -2.38 8.82
C LYS A 251 5.74 -2.44 9.36
N THR A 252 5.43 -3.46 10.16
CA THR A 252 4.13 -3.70 10.82
C THR A 252 4.39 -4.15 12.25
N ASP A 253 3.40 -4.07 13.13
CA ASP A 253 3.51 -4.44 14.54
C ASP A 253 3.94 -5.91 14.74
N GLY A 254 3.50 -6.83 13.87
CA GLY A 254 3.93 -8.23 13.88
C GLY A 254 5.29 -8.50 13.18
N SER A 255 6.10 -7.46 12.88
CA SER A 255 7.39 -7.65 12.22
C SER A 255 8.50 -8.03 13.20
N LEU A 256 8.41 -7.59 14.45
CA LEU A 256 9.35 -7.93 15.52
C LEU A 256 8.78 -9.10 16.29
N THR A 257 9.34 -10.28 16.11
CA THR A 257 8.85 -11.53 16.67
C THR A 257 9.94 -12.59 16.64
N ASP A 258 9.71 -13.68 17.33
CA ASP A 258 10.54 -14.88 17.25
C ASP A 258 10.17 -15.68 15.99
N VAL A 259 11.17 -16.24 15.35
CA VAL A 259 11.05 -17.21 14.28
C VAL A 259 11.76 -18.50 14.68
N HIS A 260 11.13 -19.64 14.39
CA HIS A 260 11.68 -20.95 14.73
C HIS A 260 12.51 -21.49 13.55
N LEU A 261 13.75 -21.86 13.82
CA LEU A 261 14.65 -22.42 12.84
C LEU A 261 14.57 -23.96 12.84
N PRO A 262 14.54 -24.61 11.69
CA PRO A 262 14.80 -26.02 11.60
C PRO A 262 16.17 -26.37 12.24
N PRO A 263 16.28 -27.48 12.99
CA PRO A 263 17.54 -27.84 13.69
C PRO A 263 18.77 -27.85 12.79
N ALA A 264 18.66 -28.39 11.57
CA ALA A 264 19.76 -28.39 10.62
C ALA A 264 20.23 -26.98 10.21
N LEU A 265 19.30 -26.02 10.05
CA LEU A 265 19.64 -24.62 9.73
C LEU A 265 20.26 -23.92 10.93
N ALA A 266 19.81 -24.22 12.12
CA ALA A 266 20.42 -23.73 13.36
C ALA A 266 21.88 -24.23 13.52
N GLU A 267 22.13 -25.50 13.22
CA GLU A 267 23.52 -26.04 13.19
C GLU A 267 24.38 -25.33 12.12
N GLU A 268 23.86 -25.03 10.95
CA GLU A 268 24.61 -24.29 9.94
C GLU A 268 24.97 -22.87 10.42
N LEU A 269 24.06 -22.21 11.13
CA LEU A 269 24.36 -20.92 11.78
C LEU A 269 25.42 -21.04 12.86
N LEU A 270 25.36 -22.08 13.68
CA LEU A 270 26.41 -22.33 14.69
C LEU A 270 27.80 -22.57 14.05
N ARG A 271 27.85 -23.34 12.97
CA ARG A 271 29.10 -23.55 12.21
C ARG A 271 29.62 -22.23 11.63
N TRP A 272 28.72 -21.39 11.10
CA TRP A 272 29.06 -20.05 10.63
C TRP A 272 29.59 -19.15 11.75
N LYS A 273 29.03 -19.26 12.96
CA LYS A 273 29.54 -18.55 14.16
C LYS A 273 30.97 -18.96 14.53
N ILE A 274 31.24 -20.28 14.54
CA ILE A 274 32.57 -20.83 14.86
C ILE A 274 33.62 -20.33 13.86
N GLU A 275 33.27 -20.20 12.59
CA GLU A 275 34.17 -19.66 11.55
C GLU A 275 34.43 -18.15 11.67
N ASN A 276 33.65 -17.47 12.50
CA ASN A 276 33.78 -16.05 12.76
C ASN A 276 34.04 -15.79 14.26
N PRO A 277 35.14 -16.30 14.85
CA PRO A 277 35.36 -16.35 16.30
C PRO A 277 35.47 -14.97 16.96
N LYS A 278 35.73 -13.90 16.17
CA LYS A 278 35.78 -12.51 16.66
C LYS A 278 34.42 -11.87 16.79
N ALA A 279 33.34 -12.56 16.39
CA ALA A 279 31.99 -12.03 16.45
C ALA A 279 31.41 -12.13 17.86
N GLY A 280 31.26 -11.00 18.53
CA GLY A 280 30.54 -10.87 19.80
C GLY A 280 29.02 -10.86 19.65
N PRO A 281 28.26 -10.82 20.76
CA PRO A 281 26.79 -10.83 20.74
C PRO A 281 26.17 -9.71 19.89
N ASP A 282 26.80 -8.55 19.89
CA ASP A 282 26.33 -7.38 19.14
C ASP A 282 26.78 -7.33 17.66
N SER A 283 27.66 -8.26 17.26
CA SER A 283 28.08 -8.37 15.86
C SER A 283 26.93 -8.88 15.00
N PHE A 284 26.81 -8.37 13.76
CA PHE A 284 25.85 -8.88 12.80
C PHE A 284 26.16 -10.32 12.40
N ILE A 285 25.12 -11.15 12.21
CA ILE A 285 25.30 -12.53 11.73
C ILE A 285 25.93 -12.52 10.34
N PHE A 286 25.52 -11.55 9.48
CA PHE A 286 26.06 -11.37 8.14
C PHE A 286 26.67 -9.97 7.99
N PRO A 287 27.91 -9.77 8.48
CA PRO A 287 28.54 -8.46 8.41
C PRO A 287 29.01 -8.11 6.97
N ASN A 288 29.10 -6.82 6.70
CA ASN A 288 29.88 -6.32 5.58
C ASN A 288 31.40 -6.37 5.91
N THR A 289 32.24 -5.99 4.96
CA THR A 289 33.72 -6.01 5.11
C THR A 289 34.26 -5.14 6.26
N ARG A 290 33.44 -4.21 6.78
CA ARG A 290 33.79 -3.32 7.90
C ARG A 290 33.11 -3.73 9.22
N GLY A 291 32.47 -4.89 9.27
CA GLY A 291 31.74 -5.37 10.46
C GLY A 291 30.35 -4.79 10.64
N GLY A 292 29.89 -3.87 9.79
CA GLY A 292 28.53 -3.31 9.81
C GLY A 292 27.52 -4.22 9.10
N PHE A 293 26.24 -3.77 9.05
CA PHE A 293 25.19 -4.48 8.33
C PHE A 293 25.40 -4.47 6.81
N LEU A 294 24.81 -5.45 6.12
CA LEU A 294 24.75 -5.48 4.66
C LEU A 294 23.68 -4.50 4.15
N ASP A 295 24.05 -3.69 3.17
CA ASP A 295 23.09 -2.84 2.45
C ASP A 295 22.32 -3.67 1.42
N THR A 296 21.00 -3.65 1.52
CA THR A 296 20.08 -4.44 0.66
C THR A 296 20.27 -4.15 -0.83
N LYS A 297 20.48 -2.89 -1.20
CA LYS A 297 20.66 -2.49 -2.60
C LYS A 297 22.00 -3.00 -3.14
N ASN A 298 23.06 -2.87 -2.35
CA ASN A 298 24.39 -3.36 -2.72
C ASN A 298 24.39 -4.91 -2.82
N TYR A 299 23.76 -5.60 -1.88
CA TYR A 299 23.63 -7.05 -1.91
C TYR A 299 22.85 -7.52 -3.14
N ARG A 300 21.72 -6.89 -3.43
CA ARG A 300 20.96 -7.15 -4.65
C ARG A 300 21.82 -7.01 -5.90
N ASN A 301 22.55 -5.90 -6.02
CA ASN A 301 23.31 -5.61 -7.23
C ASN A 301 24.57 -6.50 -7.39
N ARG A 302 25.21 -6.89 -6.28
CA ARG A 302 26.47 -7.64 -6.31
C ARG A 302 26.29 -9.17 -6.21
N VAL A 303 25.16 -9.62 -5.69
CA VAL A 303 24.91 -11.05 -5.48
C VAL A 303 23.69 -11.52 -6.25
N LEU A 304 22.50 -10.90 -6.01
CA LEU A 304 21.26 -11.44 -6.58
C LEU A 304 21.10 -11.15 -8.09
N MET A 305 21.59 -10.02 -8.60
CA MET A 305 21.53 -9.74 -10.04
C MET A 305 22.47 -10.67 -10.83
N PRO A 306 23.75 -10.83 -10.47
CA PRO A 306 24.62 -11.80 -11.14
C PRO A 306 24.11 -13.24 -11.01
N LEU A 307 23.45 -13.59 -9.89
CA LEU A 307 22.81 -14.88 -9.73
C LEU A 307 21.66 -15.08 -10.72
N ALA A 308 20.83 -14.05 -10.94
CA ALA A 308 19.74 -14.10 -11.91
C ALA A 308 20.26 -14.36 -13.34
N GLU A 309 21.36 -13.72 -13.72
CA GLU A 309 22.01 -13.97 -15.02
C GLU A 309 22.48 -15.41 -15.16
N LYS A 310 23.11 -15.97 -14.11
CA LYS A 310 23.58 -17.36 -14.09
C LYS A 310 22.46 -18.39 -14.13
N LEU A 311 21.28 -18.07 -13.60
CA LEU A 311 20.08 -18.91 -13.59
C LEU A 311 19.22 -18.69 -14.84
N GLU A 312 19.62 -17.81 -15.74
CA GLU A 312 18.86 -17.43 -16.95
C GLU A 312 17.42 -16.98 -16.64
N VAL A 313 17.23 -16.33 -15.49
CA VAL A 313 15.93 -15.77 -15.08
C VAL A 313 15.94 -14.24 -15.16
N PRO A 314 14.79 -13.60 -15.47
CA PRO A 314 14.73 -12.14 -15.65
C PRO A 314 15.27 -11.35 -14.47
N LYS A 315 15.12 -11.86 -13.25
CA LYS A 315 15.62 -11.25 -12.01
C LYS A 315 15.53 -12.20 -10.82
N VAL A 316 16.39 -11.95 -9.80
CA VAL A 316 16.25 -12.48 -8.44
C VAL A 316 16.27 -11.31 -7.47
N ASN A 317 15.37 -11.31 -6.51
CA ASN A 317 15.35 -10.36 -5.41
C ASN A 317 14.59 -10.94 -4.21
N PHE A 318 14.71 -10.35 -3.05
CA PHE A 318 14.09 -10.83 -1.81
C PHE A 318 12.56 -10.97 -1.88
N GLN A 319 11.88 -10.14 -2.68
CA GLN A 319 10.43 -10.29 -2.88
C GLN A 319 10.10 -11.54 -3.69
N ILE A 320 10.92 -11.87 -4.69
CA ILE A 320 10.77 -13.11 -5.47
C ILE A 320 11.05 -14.31 -4.58
N LEU A 321 12.13 -14.30 -3.78
CA LEU A 321 12.45 -15.40 -2.86
C LEU A 321 11.30 -15.63 -1.88
N ARG A 322 10.81 -14.60 -1.25
CA ARG A 322 9.68 -14.66 -0.32
C ARG A 322 8.38 -15.15 -1.00
N ARG A 323 8.13 -14.75 -2.26
CA ARG A 323 7.02 -15.26 -3.07
C ARG A 323 7.22 -16.72 -3.44
N THR A 324 8.43 -17.09 -3.80
CA THR A 324 8.82 -18.48 -4.11
C THR A 324 8.50 -19.37 -2.92
N MET A 325 8.95 -19.03 -1.71
CA MET A 325 8.62 -19.77 -0.49
C MET A 325 7.09 -19.90 -0.32
N ALA A 326 6.35 -18.78 -0.38
CA ALA A 326 4.91 -18.79 -0.20
C ALA A 326 4.18 -19.65 -1.24
N THR A 327 4.68 -19.69 -2.48
CA THR A 327 4.11 -20.49 -3.56
C THR A 327 4.44 -21.97 -3.38
N GLN A 328 5.70 -22.31 -3.09
CA GLN A 328 6.12 -23.70 -2.91
C GLN A 328 5.52 -24.34 -1.65
N ALA A 329 5.31 -23.55 -0.59
CA ALA A 329 4.70 -24.04 0.65
C ALA A 329 3.19 -24.36 0.53
N GLN A 330 2.54 -24.05 -0.59
CA GLN A 330 1.10 -24.35 -0.77
C GLN A 330 0.78 -25.84 -0.69
N SER A 331 1.71 -26.71 -1.08
CA SER A 331 1.55 -28.14 -0.97
C SER A 331 1.85 -28.72 0.42
N MET A 332 2.38 -27.87 1.33
CA MET A 332 2.90 -28.30 2.65
C MET A 332 2.07 -27.74 3.82
N GLY A 333 1.30 -26.68 3.58
CA GLY A 333 0.53 -26.02 4.63
C GLY A 333 -0.66 -25.24 4.12
N SER A 334 -1.54 -24.84 5.03
CA SER A 334 -2.70 -24.01 4.70
C SER A 334 -2.29 -22.57 4.38
N VAL A 335 -3.17 -21.82 3.69
CA VAL A 335 -3.00 -20.37 3.47
C VAL A 335 -2.77 -19.61 4.78
N LYS A 336 -3.39 -20.09 5.88
CA LYS A 336 -3.26 -19.47 7.19
C LYS A 336 -1.90 -19.72 7.83
N ASP A 337 -1.34 -20.92 7.65
CA ASP A 337 0.02 -21.24 8.09
C ASP A 337 1.04 -20.41 7.33
N ILE A 338 0.89 -20.29 6.01
CA ILE A 338 1.74 -19.45 5.16
C ILE A 338 1.59 -17.96 5.55
N GLN A 339 0.38 -17.50 5.85
CA GLN A 339 0.14 -16.13 6.32
C GLN A 339 0.88 -15.85 7.63
N ALA A 340 0.76 -16.75 8.60
CA ALA A 340 1.41 -16.66 9.90
C ALA A 340 2.95 -16.64 9.73
N HIS A 341 3.48 -17.58 8.96
CA HIS A 341 4.91 -17.66 8.65
C HIS A 341 5.46 -16.39 7.96
N LEU A 342 4.73 -15.86 7.00
CA LEU A 342 5.05 -14.58 6.36
C LEU A 342 4.83 -13.37 7.26
N ARG A 343 4.22 -13.53 8.41
CA ARG A 343 3.87 -12.44 9.33
C ARG A 343 3.06 -11.34 8.62
N HIS A 344 2.02 -11.75 7.85
CA HIS A 344 1.11 -10.86 7.18
C HIS A 344 -0.15 -10.61 8.01
N ALA A 345 -0.51 -9.34 8.20
CA ALA A 345 -1.72 -8.97 8.93
C ALA A 345 -3.03 -9.43 8.25
N LYS A 346 -3.00 -9.60 6.92
CA LYS A 346 -4.17 -9.98 6.11
C LYS A 346 -3.88 -11.20 5.24
N ALA A 347 -4.80 -12.17 5.22
CA ALA A 347 -4.71 -13.36 4.37
C ALA A 347 -4.71 -13.01 2.88
N ASP A 348 -5.50 -12.01 2.47
CA ASP A 348 -5.55 -11.52 1.09
C ASP A 348 -4.17 -11.09 0.56
N THR A 349 -3.31 -10.53 1.43
CA THR A 349 -1.94 -10.18 1.04
C THR A 349 -1.13 -11.43 0.70
N THR A 350 -1.29 -12.51 1.47
CA THR A 350 -0.62 -13.78 1.22
C THR A 350 -1.12 -14.40 -0.07
N ALA A 351 -2.43 -14.59 -0.20
CA ALA A 351 -3.04 -15.24 -1.35
C ALA A 351 -2.81 -14.45 -2.65
N ASN A 352 -3.14 -13.16 -2.67
CA ASN A 352 -3.13 -12.38 -3.91
C ASN A 352 -1.76 -11.86 -4.33
N GLU A 353 -0.84 -11.61 -3.38
CA GLU A 353 0.46 -11.00 -3.69
C GLU A 353 1.64 -11.98 -3.67
N TYR A 354 1.54 -13.03 -2.88
CA TYR A 354 2.66 -13.95 -2.66
C TYR A 354 2.44 -15.36 -3.18
N MET A 355 1.21 -15.91 -3.16
CA MET A 355 0.94 -17.22 -3.71
C MET A 355 0.65 -17.15 -5.22
N GLN A 356 1.13 -18.11 -5.99
CA GLN A 356 0.82 -18.29 -7.41
C GLN A 356 0.10 -19.62 -7.59
N GLU A 357 -0.74 -19.73 -8.61
CA GLU A 357 -1.37 -21.00 -8.95
C GLU A 357 -0.30 -22.02 -9.37
N LEU A 358 -0.45 -23.24 -8.85
CA LEU A 358 0.31 -24.42 -9.28
C LEU A 358 -0.68 -25.37 -9.96
N PRO A 359 -0.70 -25.46 -11.30
CA PRO A 359 -1.69 -26.26 -12.03
C PRO A 359 -1.73 -27.73 -11.59
N GLU A 360 -0.59 -28.31 -11.24
CA GLU A 360 -0.50 -29.68 -10.75
C GLU A 360 -1.12 -29.85 -9.36
N SER A 361 -1.03 -28.84 -8.48
CA SER A 361 -1.69 -28.92 -7.17
C SER A 361 -3.21 -28.88 -7.29
N VAL A 362 -3.76 -28.16 -8.26
CA VAL A 362 -5.20 -28.16 -8.54
C VAL A 362 -5.63 -29.53 -9.04
N LYS A 363 -4.90 -30.15 -9.98
CA LYS A 363 -5.19 -31.51 -10.46
C LYS A 363 -5.13 -32.53 -9.33
N THR A 364 -4.12 -32.48 -8.49
CA THR A 364 -3.96 -33.37 -7.32
C THR A 364 -5.11 -33.19 -6.33
N MET A 365 -5.51 -31.96 -6.04
CA MET A 365 -6.64 -31.67 -5.17
C MET A 365 -7.94 -32.25 -5.74
N VAL A 366 -8.23 -32.00 -7.02
CA VAL A 366 -9.44 -32.53 -7.68
C VAL A 366 -9.42 -34.05 -7.68
N GLY A 367 -8.29 -34.70 -8.00
CA GLY A 367 -8.13 -36.14 -7.92
C GLY A 367 -8.33 -36.70 -6.51
N SER A 368 -7.82 -36.03 -5.49
CA SER A 368 -8.02 -36.41 -4.08
C SER A 368 -9.47 -36.31 -3.67
N VAL A 369 -10.15 -35.22 -4.02
CA VAL A 369 -11.60 -35.06 -3.77
C VAL A 369 -12.40 -36.17 -4.43
N TYR A 370 -12.12 -36.47 -5.72
CA TYR A 370 -12.79 -37.55 -6.43
C TYR A 370 -12.56 -38.89 -5.74
N THR A 371 -11.33 -39.19 -5.33
CA THR A 371 -10.99 -40.44 -4.61
C THR A 371 -11.76 -40.54 -3.28
N MET A 372 -11.91 -39.46 -2.54
CA MET A 372 -12.68 -39.45 -1.30
C MET A 372 -14.17 -39.68 -1.52
N ILE A 373 -14.74 -39.10 -2.59
CA ILE A 373 -16.14 -39.35 -2.98
C ILE A 373 -16.33 -40.82 -3.30
N LYS A 374 -15.43 -41.42 -4.07
CA LYS A 374 -15.51 -42.84 -4.44
C LYS A 374 -15.34 -43.81 -3.27
N LYS A 375 -14.47 -43.47 -2.31
CA LYS A 375 -14.37 -44.26 -1.07
C LYS A 375 -15.69 -44.24 -0.27
N GLY A 376 -16.40 -43.13 -0.24
CA GLY A 376 -17.72 -43.03 0.41
C GLY A 376 -18.78 -43.86 -0.29
N GLU A 377 -18.75 -44.00 -1.63
CA GLU A 377 -19.63 -44.86 -2.40
C GLU A 377 -19.37 -46.36 -2.12
N SER A 378 -18.09 -46.79 -2.12
CA SER A 378 -17.67 -48.15 -1.80
C SER A 378 -18.07 -48.56 -0.37
N SER A 379 -17.98 -47.67 0.60
CA SER A 379 -18.42 -47.92 1.98
C SER A 379 -19.93 -48.14 2.08
N LYS A 380 -20.73 -47.44 1.27
CA LYS A 380 -22.18 -47.66 1.20
C LYS A 380 -22.57 -48.97 0.54
N GLN A 381 -21.82 -49.43 -0.45
CA GLN A 381 -22.03 -50.76 -1.07
C GLN A 381 -21.73 -51.89 -0.06
N CYS A 382 -20.63 -51.81 0.68
CA CYS A 382 -20.32 -52.81 1.71
C CYS A 382 -21.36 -52.85 2.86
N PHE A 383 -22.04 -51.74 3.16
CA PHE A 383 -23.14 -51.73 4.13
C PHE A 383 -24.48 -52.26 3.55
N GLY A 384 -24.66 -52.11 2.22
CA GLY A 384 -25.83 -52.68 1.51
C GLY A 384 -25.81 -54.20 1.41
N ASP A 385 -24.64 -54.80 1.27
CA ASP A 385 -24.48 -56.25 1.19
C ASP A 385 -24.45 -56.96 2.53
N LEU A 386 -24.39 -56.25 3.63
CA LEU A 386 -24.44 -56.78 5.02
C LEU A 386 -25.83 -56.85 5.62
N LEU A 387 -26.89 -56.48 4.90
CA LEU A 387 -28.30 -56.59 5.33
C LEU A 387 -29.17 -57.39 4.31
N PRO A 388 -28.95 -58.69 4.10
CA PRO A 388 -29.97 -59.53 3.53
C PRO A 388 -30.94 -59.97 4.66
N ASN A 389 -32.19 -59.60 4.57
CA ASN A 389 -33.27 -60.05 5.42
C ASN A 389 -33.59 -59.23 6.69
N LEU A 390 -34.08 -58.05 6.54
CA LEU A 390 -35.03 -57.48 7.46
C LEU A 390 -36.44 -57.52 6.86
N PRO A 391 -37.45 -58.12 7.55
CA PRO A 391 -38.81 -58.22 7.04
C PRO A 391 -39.43 -56.84 6.91
N LYS A 392 -40.12 -56.57 5.80
CA LYS A 392 -40.92 -55.38 5.49
C LYS A 392 -42.09 -55.20 6.48
N ARG A 393 -41.82 -54.88 7.72
CA ARG A 393 -42.85 -54.52 8.70
C ARG A 393 -42.36 -53.45 9.66
N PHE A 394 -41.90 -52.33 9.18
CA PHE A 394 -41.77 -51.02 9.86
C PHE A 394 -41.29 -49.99 8.83
N LEU A 395 -42.17 -49.63 7.93
CA LEU A 395 -42.19 -48.37 7.20
C LEU A 395 -43.57 -47.76 7.41
#